data_8be4fc2429361f4bbfcef89756c2968e
#
_entry.id   8be4fc2429361f4bbfcef89756c2968e
#
_cell.length_a   1.000
_cell.length_b   1.000
_cell.length_c   1.000
_cell.angle_alpha   90.00
_cell.angle_beta   90.00
_cell.angle_gamma   90.00
#
_symmetry.space_group_name_H-M   'P 1'
#
loop_
_entity.id
_entity.type
_entity.pdbx_description
1 polymer ?
#
loop_
_entity_poly.entity_id
_entity_poly.type
_entity_poly.pdbx_seq_one_letter_code
_entity_poly.pdbx_strand_id
1 'polypeptide(L)'
;MKTILNFGTFYMNAYLIEIKGGWLLVDTGYPFDYKHFIKKAKKNKIALSSIRYVVLTHVHADHAGFLKRILSETGATLICLPAEKERLLSGVNEKNVFLSRKSLFLINRMSAVSPRLQTFEPIDLEGSLDAETQPLKEEGITFFVLHGHTDNDLCFQVEDKLFIGDIAMNGAGATGYSPLWIEDNAKLVESWKKLVAMEGETLYVGHGKTFPKSALAKRVDKQEKRKLCKLFK
;
A
#
# COMPACT_ATOMS: atom_id res chain seq x y z
N MET A 1 -19.51 -12.94 0.27
CA MET A 1 -18.09 -12.66 0.62
C MET A 1 -17.31 -12.51 -0.68
N LYS A 2 -16.59 -11.40 -0.85
CA LYS A 2 -15.81 -11.14 -2.08
C LYS A 2 -14.57 -12.05 -2.12
N THR A 3 -14.20 -12.54 -3.31
CA THR A 3 -12.95 -13.26 -3.53
C THR A 3 -11.78 -12.28 -3.44
N ILE A 4 -10.76 -12.61 -2.63
CA ILE A 4 -9.54 -11.80 -2.48
C ILE A 4 -8.34 -12.71 -2.73
N LEU A 5 -7.52 -12.35 -3.70
CA LEU A 5 -6.34 -13.10 -4.10
C LEU A 5 -5.09 -12.24 -3.89
N ASN A 6 -4.05 -12.80 -3.27
CA ASN A 6 -2.77 -12.10 -3.17
C ASN A 6 -1.89 -12.42 -4.38
N PHE A 7 -1.56 -11.41 -5.16
CA PHE A 7 -0.71 -11.47 -6.35
C PHE A 7 0.71 -10.95 -6.12
N GLY A 8 0.99 -10.48 -4.92
CA GLY A 8 2.32 -10.00 -4.52
C GLY A 8 3.38 -11.10 -4.47
N THR A 9 4.55 -10.71 -4.05
CA THR A 9 5.73 -11.55 -3.84
C THR A 9 5.87 -11.94 -2.36
N PHE A 10 7.02 -12.46 -1.93
CA PHE A 10 7.24 -12.78 -0.52
C PHE A 10 7.48 -11.54 0.37
N TYR A 11 7.83 -10.40 -0.22
CA TYR A 11 8.14 -9.15 0.50
C TYR A 11 7.04 -8.09 0.38
N MET A 12 6.21 -8.13 -0.66
CA MET A 12 5.18 -7.14 -0.93
C MET A 12 3.88 -7.80 -1.39
N ASN A 13 2.75 -7.34 -0.91
CA ASN A 13 1.43 -7.81 -1.28
C ASN A 13 0.81 -6.90 -2.36
N ALA A 14 0.20 -7.53 -3.37
CA ALA A 14 -0.72 -6.89 -4.29
C ALA A 14 -2.00 -7.72 -4.30
N TYR A 15 -3.15 -7.11 -4.07
CA TYR A 15 -4.39 -7.88 -3.95
C TYR A 15 -5.29 -7.67 -5.15
N LEU A 16 -5.89 -8.75 -5.65
CA LEU A 16 -7.02 -8.70 -6.56
C LEU A 16 -8.30 -9.00 -5.77
N ILE A 17 -9.24 -8.08 -5.82
CA ILE A 17 -10.54 -8.17 -5.16
C ILE A 17 -11.61 -8.30 -6.24
N GLU A 18 -12.44 -9.31 -6.15
CA GLU A 18 -13.53 -9.52 -7.08
C GLU A 18 -14.60 -8.43 -6.90
N ILE A 19 -14.96 -7.79 -8.01
CA ILE A 19 -16.01 -6.77 -8.10
C ILE A 19 -16.98 -7.11 -9.23
N LYS A 20 -18.09 -6.43 -9.29
CA LYS A 20 -19.04 -6.59 -10.40
C LYS A 20 -18.37 -6.27 -11.74
N GLY A 21 -18.31 -7.25 -12.60
CA GLY A 21 -17.75 -7.11 -13.95
C GLY A 21 -16.23 -7.22 -14.03
N GLY A 22 -15.52 -7.65 -12.98
CA GLY A 22 -14.07 -7.86 -13.05
C GLY A 22 -13.33 -7.80 -11.71
N TRP A 23 -12.19 -7.15 -11.71
CA TRP A 23 -11.28 -7.10 -10.58
C TRP A 23 -10.85 -5.67 -10.25
N LEU A 24 -10.68 -5.43 -8.96
CA LEU A 24 -9.98 -4.30 -8.39
C LEU A 24 -8.57 -4.77 -7.99
N LEU A 25 -7.54 -4.17 -8.56
CA LEU A 25 -6.14 -4.40 -8.15
C LEU A 25 -5.75 -3.37 -7.08
N VAL A 26 -5.17 -3.83 -5.99
CA VAL A 26 -4.63 -2.98 -4.91
C VAL A 26 -3.13 -3.06 -4.96
N ASP A 27 -2.49 -1.93 -5.22
CA ASP A 27 -1.05 -1.77 -5.43
C ASP A 27 -0.50 -2.69 -6.54
N THR A 28 0.76 -2.53 -6.87
CA THR A 28 1.40 -3.32 -7.92
C THR A 28 2.58 -4.13 -7.40
N GLY A 29 3.74 -3.55 -7.28
CA GLY A 29 5.00 -4.15 -6.92
C GLY A 29 6.13 -3.34 -7.55
N TYR A 30 7.36 -3.76 -7.38
CA TYR A 30 8.48 -3.18 -8.13
C TYR A 30 8.36 -3.44 -9.64
N PRO A 31 9.03 -2.67 -10.51
CA PRO A 31 8.99 -2.88 -11.96
C PRO A 31 9.35 -4.31 -12.39
N PHE A 32 10.25 -4.97 -11.67
CA PHE A 32 10.69 -6.34 -11.98
C PHE A 32 9.67 -7.42 -11.52
N ASP A 33 8.71 -7.09 -10.66
CA ASP A 33 7.66 -8.02 -10.19
C ASP A 33 6.57 -8.25 -11.23
N TYR A 34 6.48 -7.41 -12.27
CA TYR A 34 5.47 -7.54 -13.30
C TYR A 34 5.40 -8.95 -13.91
N LYS A 35 6.54 -9.56 -14.20
CA LYS A 35 6.58 -10.94 -14.75
C LYS A 35 5.95 -11.97 -13.79
N HIS A 36 6.16 -11.77 -12.48
CA HIS A 36 5.56 -12.62 -11.44
C HIS A 36 4.05 -12.43 -11.39
N PHE A 37 3.57 -11.18 -11.43
CA PHE A 37 2.16 -10.84 -11.50
C PHE A 37 1.47 -11.53 -12.69
N ILE A 38 2.03 -11.39 -13.90
CA ILE A 38 1.49 -12.04 -15.12
C ILE A 38 1.44 -13.57 -14.98
N LYS A 39 2.47 -14.18 -14.42
CA LYS A 39 2.49 -15.65 -14.19
C LYS A 39 1.35 -16.08 -13.26
N LYS A 40 1.11 -15.30 -12.19
CA LYS A 40 -0.02 -15.54 -11.26
C LYS A 40 -1.37 -15.33 -11.95
N ALA A 41 -1.53 -14.27 -12.75
CA ALA A 41 -2.76 -14.01 -13.49
C ALA A 41 -3.11 -15.19 -14.42
N LYS A 42 -2.15 -15.67 -15.21
CA LYS A 42 -2.31 -16.85 -16.08
C LYS A 42 -2.68 -18.11 -15.27
N LYS A 43 -1.98 -18.38 -14.16
CA LYS A 43 -2.26 -19.54 -13.31
C LYS A 43 -3.69 -19.53 -12.75
N ASN A 44 -4.20 -18.36 -12.38
CA ASN A 44 -5.55 -18.18 -11.84
C ASN A 44 -6.61 -17.94 -12.94
N LYS A 45 -6.23 -18.01 -14.22
CA LYS A 45 -7.12 -17.78 -15.38
C LYS A 45 -7.78 -16.39 -15.37
N ILE A 46 -7.08 -15.38 -14.85
CA ILE A 46 -7.54 -14.01 -14.81
C ILE A 46 -6.99 -13.27 -16.04
N ALA A 47 -7.89 -12.77 -16.87
CA ALA A 47 -7.55 -11.93 -18.01
C ALA A 47 -7.18 -10.53 -17.50
N LEU A 48 -6.10 -9.93 -18.03
CA LEU A 48 -5.72 -8.58 -17.63
C LEU A 48 -6.82 -7.56 -17.95
N SER A 49 -7.52 -7.72 -19.07
CA SER A 49 -8.65 -6.88 -19.46
C SER A 49 -9.84 -6.92 -18.49
N SER A 50 -9.86 -7.88 -17.55
CA SER A 50 -10.88 -7.92 -16.50
C SER A 50 -10.52 -7.10 -15.25
N ILE A 51 -9.31 -6.52 -15.18
CA ILE A 51 -8.96 -5.55 -14.16
C ILE A 51 -9.57 -4.21 -14.55
N ARG A 52 -10.53 -3.74 -13.77
CA ARG A 52 -11.32 -2.53 -14.04
C ARG A 52 -10.78 -1.31 -13.31
N TYR A 53 -10.23 -1.51 -12.14
CA TYR A 53 -9.69 -0.47 -11.28
C TYR A 53 -8.34 -0.88 -10.72
N VAL A 54 -7.46 0.11 -10.53
CA VAL A 54 -6.23 -0.03 -9.73
C VAL A 54 -6.30 0.99 -8.61
N VAL A 55 -6.32 0.54 -7.37
CA VAL A 55 -6.16 1.40 -6.18
C VAL A 55 -4.69 1.45 -5.84
N LEU A 56 -4.13 2.65 -5.76
CA LEU A 56 -2.79 2.88 -5.22
C LEU A 56 -2.92 3.41 -3.80
N THR A 57 -2.43 2.66 -2.83
CA THR A 57 -2.53 3.05 -1.41
C THR A 57 -1.66 4.25 -1.10
N HIS A 58 -0.46 4.31 -1.66
CA HIS A 58 0.49 5.42 -1.57
C HIS A 58 1.56 5.30 -2.67
N VAL A 59 2.33 6.36 -2.88
CA VAL A 59 3.30 6.42 -3.98
C VAL A 59 4.70 6.08 -3.50
N HIS A 60 4.96 4.76 -3.34
CA HIS A 60 6.30 4.20 -3.21
C HIS A 60 6.60 3.24 -4.36
N ALA A 61 7.88 3.04 -4.67
CA ALA A 61 8.32 2.28 -5.84
C ALA A 61 7.92 0.80 -5.82
N ASP A 62 7.73 0.21 -4.65
CA ASP A 62 7.22 -1.16 -4.47
C ASP A 62 5.69 -1.27 -4.54
N HIS A 63 4.97 -0.15 -4.52
CA HIS A 63 3.53 -0.07 -4.72
C HIS A 63 3.16 0.41 -6.13
N ALA A 64 3.92 1.37 -6.68
CA ALA A 64 3.67 1.99 -7.98
C ALA A 64 4.56 1.46 -9.13
N GLY A 65 5.46 0.51 -8.86
CA GLY A 65 6.58 0.20 -9.76
C GLY A 65 6.21 -0.27 -11.16
N PHE A 66 5.12 -1.01 -11.34
CA PHE A 66 4.62 -1.34 -12.69
C PHE A 66 3.22 -0.77 -12.97
N LEU A 67 2.82 0.25 -12.21
CA LEU A 67 1.49 0.88 -12.33
C LEU A 67 1.23 1.39 -13.74
N LYS A 68 2.15 2.16 -14.32
CA LYS A 68 2.00 2.70 -15.69
C LYS A 68 1.74 1.61 -16.71
N ARG A 69 2.49 0.52 -16.60
CA ARG A 69 2.37 -0.62 -17.49
C ARG A 69 1.02 -1.31 -17.35
N ILE A 70 0.58 -1.61 -16.12
CA ILE A 70 -0.71 -2.28 -15.92
C ILE A 70 -1.88 -1.42 -16.39
N LEU A 71 -1.86 -0.10 -16.14
CA LEU A 71 -2.88 0.81 -16.64
C LEU A 71 -2.94 0.81 -18.17
N SER A 72 -1.78 0.87 -18.84
CA SER A 72 -1.70 0.83 -20.30
C SER A 72 -2.23 -0.48 -20.90
N GLU A 73 -1.95 -1.63 -20.26
CA GLU A 73 -2.34 -2.93 -20.78
C GLU A 73 -3.80 -3.31 -20.45
N THR A 74 -4.38 -2.73 -19.40
CA THR A 74 -5.74 -3.08 -18.95
C THR A 74 -6.79 -2.04 -19.33
N GLY A 75 -6.39 -0.77 -19.47
CA GLY A 75 -7.33 0.36 -19.55
C GLY A 75 -8.07 0.60 -18.23
N ALA A 76 -7.56 0.08 -17.12
CA ALA A 76 -8.18 0.24 -15.81
C ALA A 76 -8.14 1.71 -15.34
N THR A 77 -9.16 2.10 -14.57
CA THR A 77 -9.21 3.40 -13.91
C THR A 77 -8.30 3.41 -12.69
N LEU A 78 -7.42 4.41 -12.59
CA LEU A 78 -6.59 4.63 -11.41
C LEU A 78 -7.38 5.33 -10.31
N ILE A 79 -7.36 4.77 -9.12
CA ILE A 79 -7.88 5.37 -7.89
C ILE A 79 -6.70 5.64 -6.96
N CYS A 80 -6.36 6.90 -6.78
CA CYS A 80 -5.39 7.37 -5.80
C CYS A 80 -5.78 8.77 -5.33
N LEU A 81 -5.15 9.26 -4.28
CA LEU A 81 -5.39 10.62 -3.81
C LEU A 81 -4.85 11.64 -4.81
N PRO A 82 -5.60 12.70 -5.17
CA PRO A 82 -5.13 13.76 -6.06
C PRO A 82 -3.84 14.42 -5.60
N ALA A 83 -3.63 14.48 -4.28
CA ALA A 83 -2.41 15.02 -3.67
C ALA A 83 -1.13 14.23 -4.04
N GLU A 84 -1.26 13.01 -4.54
CA GLU A 84 -0.13 12.16 -4.96
C GLU A 84 0.37 12.46 -6.39
N LYS A 85 -0.24 13.39 -7.12
CA LYS A 85 0.12 13.71 -8.51
C LYS A 85 1.60 14.05 -8.69
N GLU A 86 2.14 14.92 -7.84
CA GLU A 86 3.54 15.33 -7.93
C GLU A 86 4.50 14.15 -7.67
N ARG A 87 4.15 13.26 -6.75
CA ARG A 87 4.93 12.05 -6.47
C ARG A 87 4.90 11.08 -7.66
N LEU A 88 3.72 10.86 -8.25
CA LEU A 88 3.57 10.06 -9.48
C LEU A 88 4.39 10.62 -10.63
N LEU A 89 4.39 11.94 -10.83
CA LEU A 89 5.20 12.62 -11.84
C LEU A 89 6.69 12.53 -11.57
N SER A 90 7.12 12.55 -10.30
CA SER A 90 8.54 12.46 -9.94
C SER A 90 9.13 11.08 -10.20
N GLY A 91 8.34 10.02 -10.04
CA GLY A 91 8.81 8.63 -10.13
C GLY A 91 9.81 8.22 -9.05
N VAL A 92 9.86 8.93 -7.91
CA VAL A 92 10.86 8.73 -6.85
C VAL A 92 10.20 8.74 -5.48
N ASN A 93 10.64 7.86 -4.59
CA ASN A 93 10.21 7.85 -3.19
C ASN A 93 10.67 9.11 -2.43
N GLU A 94 9.95 9.47 -1.36
CA GLU A 94 10.34 10.58 -0.48
C GLU A 94 11.67 10.32 0.22
N LYS A 95 12.34 11.45 0.56
CA LYS A 95 13.62 11.43 1.29
C LYS A 95 13.47 11.76 2.78
N ASN A 96 12.35 12.35 3.21
CA ASN A 96 12.14 12.76 4.60
C ASN A 96 11.47 11.66 5.43
N VAL A 97 12.19 10.56 5.65
CA VAL A 97 11.66 9.41 6.36
C VAL A 97 12.46 9.08 7.61
N PHE A 98 11.76 8.53 8.58
CA PHE A 98 12.30 8.09 9.87
C PHE A 98 12.20 6.58 10.00
N LEU A 99 13.15 6.00 10.71
CA LEU A 99 13.29 4.56 10.91
C LEU A 99 13.53 4.24 12.39
N SER A 100 13.15 3.04 12.81
CA SER A 100 13.67 2.53 14.07
C SER A 100 15.19 2.31 13.98
N ARG A 101 15.91 2.40 15.12
CA ARG A 101 17.36 2.14 15.16
C ARG A 101 17.73 0.76 14.56
N LYS A 102 16.90 -0.26 14.79
CA LYS A 102 17.11 -1.60 14.22
C LYS A 102 16.96 -1.61 12.71
N SER A 103 15.94 -0.93 12.18
CA SER A 103 15.70 -0.81 10.75
C SER A 103 16.81 -0.02 10.07
N LEU A 104 17.27 1.08 10.68
CA LEU A 104 18.39 1.88 10.17
C LEU A 104 19.68 1.06 10.10
N PHE A 105 19.99 0.27 11.13
CA PHE A 105 21.14 -0.62 11.13
C PHE A 105 21.06 -1.67 10.00
N LEU A 106 19.90 -2.27 9.80
CA LEU A 106 19.67 -3.25 8.74
C LEU A 106 19.85 -2.62 7.35
N ILE A 107 19.24 -1.46 7.12
CA ILE A 107 19.34 -0.75 5.82
C ILE A 107 20.77 -0.31 5.53
N ASN A 108 21.47 0.26 6.50
CA ASN A 108 22.87 0.66 6.32
C ASN A 108 23.77 -0.55 6.03
N ARG A 109 23.44 -1.72 6.55
CA ARG A 109 24.19 -2.95 6.32
C ARG A 109 23.84 -3.61 4.97
N MET A 110 22.64 -3.41 4.46
CA MET A 110 22.24 -3.82 3.10
C MET A 110 22.81 -2.90 2.03
N SER A 111 23.67 -1.95 2.42
CA SER A 111 24.40 -0.94 1.67
C SER A 111 23.75 -0.59 0.34
N ALA A 112 23.18 0.54 0.31
CA ALA A 112 22.49 1.05 -0.83
C ALA A 112 21.15 0.31 -1.02
N VAL A 113 20.14 0.85 -0.42
CA VAL A 113 18.83 0.76 -1.05
C VAL A 113 19.08 1.17 -2.49
N SER A 114 19.19 0.18 -3.37
CA SER A 114 19.54 0.40 -4.77
C SER A 114 18.63 1.51 -5.30
N PRO A 115 19.10 2.49 -6.04
CA PRO A 115 18.24 3.51 -6.66
C PRO A 115 17.02 2.88 -7.37
N ARG A 116 17.20 1.67 -7.92
CA ARG A 116 16.09 0.88 -8.53
C ARG A 116 14.97 0.48 -7.57
N LEU A 117 15.22 0.50 -6.26
CA LEU A 117 14.19 0.23 -5.23
C LEU A 117 13.51 1.51 -4.74
N GLN A 118 13.91 2.67 -5.25
CA GLN A 118 13.35 3.97 -4.89
C GLN A 118 12.73 4.70 -6.07
N THR A 119 12.72 4.09 -7.26
CA THR A 119 12.24 4.72 -8.48
C THR A 119 11.26 3.82 -9.22
N PHE A 120 10.32 4.44 -9.90
CA PHE A 120 9.37 3.82 -10.81
C PHE A 120 9.18 4.69 -12.05
N GLU A 121 8.49 4.21 -13.06
CA GLU A 121 8.23 4.99 -14.27
C GLU A 121 7.24 6.12 -13.98
N PRO A 122 7.61 7.41 -14.21
CA PRO A 122 6.74 8.55 -13.97
C PRO A 122 5.39 8.44 -14.67
N ILE A 123 4.34 8.86 -13.99
CA ILE A 123 2.97 8.80 -14.49
C ILE A 123 2.35 10.18 -14.41
N ASP A 124 1.95 10.72 -15.56
CA ASP A 124 1.18 11.96 -15.67
C ASP A 124 -0.31 11.62 -15.72
N LEU A 125 -0.88 11.29 -14.59
CA LEU A 125 -2.32 11.05 -14.44
C LEU A 125 -2.82 11.77 -13.20
N GLU A 126 -4.01 12.32 -13.29
CA GLU A 126 -4.77 12.75 -12.13
C GLU A 126 -5.52 11.55 -11.58
N GLY A 127 -5.20 11.16 -10.35
CA GLY A 127 -6.04 10.26 -9.60
C GLY A 127 -7.34 10.96 -9.23
N SER A 128 -8.44 10.26 -9.30
CA SER A 128 -9.72 10.75 -8.80
C SER A 128 -10.20 9.84 -7.69
N LEU A 129 -10.78 10.43 -6.66
CA LEU A 129 -11.33 9.66 -5.55
C LEU A 129 -12.87 9.65 -5.55
N ASP A 130 -13.51 10.74 -5.93
CA ASP A 130 -14.94 10.92 -5.66
C ASP A 130 -15.86 10.36 -6.74
N ALA A 131 -15.68 10.74 -8.00
CA ALA A 131 -16.56 10.28 -9.08
C ALA A 131 -16.33 8.80 -9.44
N GLU A 132 -15.08 8.35 -9.40
CA GLU A 132 -14.67 7.02 -9.86
C GLU A 132 -14.87 5.94 -8.80
N THR A 133 -14.98 6.32 -7.52
CA THR A 133 -15.25 5.37 -6.42
C THR A 133 -16.73 5.10 -6.21
N GLN A 134 -17.65 5.88 -6.77
CA GLN A 134 -19.07 5.69 -6.58
C GLN A 134 -19.55 4.27 -6.92
N PRO A 135 -19.16 3.65 -8.06
CA PRO A 135 -19.56 2.28 -8.35
C PRO A 135 -19.02 1.26 -7.32
N LEU A 136 -17.85 1.52 -6.75
CA LEU A 136 -17.24 0.68 -5.73
C LEU A 136 -17.92 0.84 -4.38
N LYS A 137 -18.38 2.05 -4.03
CA LYS A 137 -19.19 2.31 -2.83
C LYS A 137 -20.52 1.54 -2.88
N GLU A 138 -21.15 1.48 -4.04
CA GLU A 138 -22.37 0.68 -4.25
C GLU A 138 -22.14 -0.82 -4.05
N GLU A 139 -20.89 -1.27 -4.20
CA GLU A 139 -20.48 -2.65 -3.93
C GLU A 139 -20.00 -2.87 -2.49
N GLY A 140 -20.14 -1.89 -1.61
CA GLY A 140 -19.74 -1.95 -0.20
C GLY A 140 -18.24 -1.76 0.03
N ILE A 141 -17.55 -1.08 -0.88
CA ILE A 141 -16.15 -0.68 -0.69
C ILE A 141 -16.11 0.77 -0.25
N THR A 142 -15.65 1.02 0.98
CA THR A 142 -15.61 2.36 1.57
C THR A 142 -14.17 2.85 1.73
N PHE A 143 -13.84 3.98 1.11
CA PHE A 143 -12.50 4.58 1.14
C PHE A 143 -12.37 5.59 2.29
N PHE A 144 -11.16 5.67 2.85
CA PHE A 144 -10.78 6.64 3.88
C PHE A 144 -9.28 6.92 3.82
N VAL A 145 -8.85 8.04 4.39
CA VAL A 145 -7.45 8.46 4.39
C VAL A 145 -6.87 8.35 5.79
N LEU A 146 -5.67 7.79 5.85
CA LEU A 146 -4.81 7.76 7.01
C LEU A 146 -3.49 8.46 6.68
N HIS A 147 -2.68 8.69 7.71
CA HIS A 147 -1.43 9.43 7.59
C HIS A 147 -0.35 8.83 8.45
N GLY A 148 0.90 9.11 8.12
CA GLY A 148 2.04 8.84 8.99
C GLY A 148 3.07 7.88 8.42
N HIS A 149 2.68 6.89 7.59
CA HIS A 149 3.63 6.21 6.75
C HIS A 149 4.03 7.16 5.62
N THR A 150 3.05 7.68 4.89
CA THR A 150 3.17 8.89 4.07
C THR A 150 2.20 9.97 4.59
N ASP A 151 2.20 11.16 3.96
CA ASP A 151 1.20 12.18 4.26
C ASP A 151 -0.19 11.83 3.71
N ASN A 152 -0.27 10.88 2.76
CA ASN A 152 -1.49 10.57 2.01
C ASN A 152 -1.63 9.06 1.78
N ASP A 153 -1.99 8.32 2.83
CA ASP A 153 -2.20 6.88 2.74
C ASP A 153 -3.69 6.59 2.47
N LEU A 154 -4.02 6.17 1.24
CA LEU A 154 -5.37 5.77 0.86
C LEU A 154 -5.65 4.36 1.38
N CYS A 155 -6.68 4.25 2.19
CA CYS A 155 -7.14 3.00 2.76
C CYS A 155 -8.59 2.74 2.38
N PHE A 156 -9.05 1.50 2.53
CA PHE A 156 -10.46 1.18 2.30
C PHE A 156 -10.89 -0.07 3.04
N GLN A 157 -12.19 -0.19 3.22
CA GLN A 157 -12.84 -1.33 3.86
C GLN A 157 -13.66 -2.12 2.83
N VAL A 158 -13.56 -3.43 2.91
CA VAL A 158 -14.40 -4.39 2.18
C VAL A 158 -14.90 -5.42 3.20
N GLU A 159 -16.21 -5.45 3.44
CA GLU A 159 -16.78 -6.32 4.48
C GLU A 159 -16.10 -6.05 5.85
N ASP A 160 -15.55 -7.06 6.52
CA ASP A 160 -14.81 -6.99 7.79
C ASP A 160 -13.29 -6.75 7.59
N LYS A 161 -12.85 -6.48 6.36
CA LYS A 161 -11.43 -6.40 5.98
C LYS A 161 -11.03 -4.96 5.71
N LEU A 162 -9.94 -4.52 6.32
CA LEU A 162 -9.36 -3.18 6.18
C LEU A 162 -8.05 -3.28 5.38
N PHE A 163 -8.02 -2.69 4.20
CA PHE A 163 -6.83 -2.56 3.36
C PHE A 163 -6.14 -1.25 3.71
N ILE A 164 -4.96 -1.32 4.27
CA ILE A 164 -4.31 -0.17 4.94
C ILE A 164 -2.91 0.14 4.40
N GLY A 165 -2.53 -0.46 3.26
CA GLY A 165 -1.19 -0.26 2.71
C GLY A 165 -0.11 -0.49 3.77
N ASP A 166 0.74 0.50 3.98
CA ASP A 166 1.86 0.45 4.90
C ASP A 166 1.66 1.24 6.21
N ILE A 167 0.42 1.63 6.52
CA ILE A 167 0.08 2.21 7.85
C ILE A 167 0.48 1.25 8.99
N ALA A 168 0.41 -0.05 8.76
CA ALA A 168 1.02 -1.06 9.62
C ALA A 168 1.51 -2.22 8.77
N MET A 169 2.57 -2.90 9.19
CA MET A 169 3.15 -4.04 8.47
C MET A 169 3.74 -5.07 9.43
N ASN A 170 3.85 -6.33 8.99
CA ASN A 170 4.52 -7.37 9.76
C ASN A 170 5.50 -8.21 8.92
N GLY A 171 5.88 -7.69 7.76
CA GLY A 171 6.88 -8.27 6.87
C GLY A 171 8.31 -8.07 7.36
N ALA A 172 9.27 -8.38 6.50
CA ALA A 172 10.69 -8.17 6.76
C ALA A 172 10.97 -6.68 7.02
N GLY A 173 11.70 -6.40 8.08
CA GLY A 173 12.03 -5.03 8.50
C GLY A 173 11.02 -4.42 9.49
N ALA A 174 9.79 -4.91 9.57
CA ALA A 174 8.82 -4.44 10.53
C ALA A 174 9.21 -4.80 11.98
N THR A 175 8.91 -3.90 12.90
CA THR A 175 9.13 -4.16 14.34
C THR A 175 7.87 -3.85 15.13
N GLY A 176 7.10 -4.89 15.47
CA GLY A 176 5.88 -4.75 16.25
C GLY A 176 4.79 -3.98 15.50
N TYR A 177 4.58 -4.32 14.24
CA TYR A 177 3.65 -3.73 13.27
C TYR A 177 4.01 -2.32 12.78
N SER A 178 5.07 -1.71 13.28
CA SER A 178 5.55 -0.42 12.77
C SER A 178 6.07 -0.56 11.35
N PRO A 179 5.67 0.32 10.42
CA PRO A 179 6.25 0.34 9.09
C PRO A 179 7.75 0.61 9.14
N LEU A 180 8.43 0.21 8.07
CA LEU A 180 9.86 0.43 7.93
C LEU A 180 10.17 1.92 7.79
N TRP A 181 9.36 2.63 7.00
CA TRP A 181 9.47 4.06 6.69
C TRP A 181 8.32 4.80 7.35
N ILE A 182 8.60 5.93 7.98
CA ILE A 182 7.61 6.73 8.69
C ILE A 182 7.92 8.19 8.39
N GLU A 183 6.98 8.91 7.79
CA GLU A 183 7.10 10.36 7.60
C GLU A 183 6.77 11.11 8.89
N ASP A 184 5.71 10.69 9.58
CA ASP A 184 5.24 11.32 10.82
C ASP A 184 4.72 10.28 11.82
N ASN A 185 5.46 10.10 12.92
CA ASN A 185 5.06 9.12 13.94
C ASN A 185 3.83 9.53 14.73
N ALA A 186 3.60 10.81 14.96
CA ALA A 186 2.43 11.26 15.70
C ALA A 186 1.16 11.00 14.88
N LYS A 187 1.16 11.35 13.60
CA LYS A 187 0.08 11.05 12.66
C LYS A 187 -0.13 9.52 12.52
N LEU A 188 0.94 8.73 12.50
CA LEU A 188 0.86 7.27 12.42
C LEU A 188 0.15 6.70 13.66
N VAL A 189 0.48 7.18 14.85
CA VAL A 189 -0.17 6.76 16.11
C VAL A 189 -1.65 7.12 16.10
N GLU A 190 -2.02 8.33 15.67
CA GLU A 190 -3.41 8.73 15.52
C GLU A 190 -4.15 7.85 14.49
N SER A 191 -3.51 7.52 13.38
CA SER A 191 -4.04 6.59 12.38
C SER A 191 -4.28 5.20 12.98
N TRP A 192 -3.36 4.69 13.80
CA TRP A 192 -3.55 3.42 14.51
C TRP A 192 -4.72 3.46 15.51
N LYS A 193 -4.84 4.55 16.30
CA LYS A 193 -5.98 4.74 17.21
C LYS A 193 -7.30 4.75 16.44
N LYS A 194 -7.34 5.44 15.30
CA LYS A 194 -8.50 5.51 14.41
C LYS A 194 -8.87 4.12 13.86
N LEU A 195 -7.89 3.37 13.32
CA LEU A 195 -8.10 2.00 12.83
C LEU A 195 -8.67 1.07 13.90
N VAL A 196 -8.13 1.15 15.13
CA VAL A 196 -8.59 0.31 16.24
C VAL A 196 -10.05 0.61 16.60
N ALA A 197 -10.49 1.86 16.46
CA ALA A 197 -11.86 2.27 16.77
C ALA A 197 -12.87 1.99 15.64
N MET A 198 -12.41 1.81 14.38
CA MET A 198 -13.29 1.54 13.23
C MET A 198 -13.90 0.14 13.30
N GLU A 199 -15.00 -0.06 12.57
CA GLU A 199 -15.48 -1.40 12.24
C GLU A 199 -14.48 -2.16 11.37
N GLY A 200 -14.59 -3.49 11.35
CA GLY A 200 -13.67 -4.38 10.66
C GLY A 200 -12.72 -5.10 11.62
N GLU A 201 -12.27 -6.28 11.24
CA GLU A 201 -11.52 -7.19 12.11
C GLU A 201 -10.12 -7.50 11.60
N THR A 202 -9.94 -7.59 10.29
CA THR A 202 -8.71 -8.08 9.67
C THR A 202 -8.01 -6.98 8.88
N LEU A 203 -6.73 -6.76 9.18
CA LEU A 203 -5.87 -5.81 8.48
C LEU A 203 -5.15 -6.51 7.32
N TYR A 204 -5.36 -6.00 6.12
CA TYR A 204 -4.67 -6.34 4.89
C TYR A 204 -3.61 -5.27 4.62
N VAL A 205 -2.36 -5.68 4.64
CA VAL A 205 -1.18 -4.79 4.64
C VAL A 205 -0.35 -4.94 3.38
N GLY A 206 0.43 -3.93 3.03
CA GLY A 206 1.36 -3.97 1.90
C GLY A 206 2.49 -4.97 2.12
N HIS A 207 2.97 -5.14 3.36
CA HIS A 207 4.08 -6.05 3.65
C HIS A 207 3.75 -7.03 4.78
N GLY A 208 3.96 -8.33 4.49
CA GLY A 208 3.78 -9.43 5.44
C GLY A 208 2.41 -10.08 5.38
N LYS A 209 2.02 -10.76 6.45
CA LYS A 209 0.73 -11.46 6.51
C LYS A 209 -0.36 -10.55 7.02
N THR A 210 -1.60 -10.80 6.62
CA THR A 210 -2.78 -10.23 7.26
C THR A 210 -2.80 -10.57 8.75
N PHE A 211 -3.35 -9.69 9.57
CA PHE A 211 -3.42 -9.91 11.02
C PHE A 211 -4.65 -9.22 11.63
N PRO A 212 -5.11 -9.68 12.80
CA PRO A 212 -6.28 -9.10 13.43
C PRO A 212 -5.99 -7.70 13.99
N LYS A 213 -6.93 -6.80 13.86
CA LYS A 213 -6.89 -5.42 14.38
C LYS A 213 -6.55 -5.37 15.88
N SER A 214 -7.02 -6.35 16.66
CA SER A 214 -6.69 -6.48 18.09
C SER A 214 -5.20 -6.63 18.39
N ALA A 215 -4.42 -7.16 17.44
CA ALA A 215 -2.97 -7.25 17.58
C ALA A 215 -2.29 -5.87 17.42
N LEU A 216 -2.83 -5.00 16.56
CA LEU A 216 -2.38 -3.61 16.41
C LEU A 216 -2.69 -2.80 17.67
N ALA A 217 -3.89 -2.95 18.24
CA ALA A 217 -4.32 -2.26 19.45
C ALA A 217 -3.31 -2.40 20.59
N LYS A 218 -2.74 -3.61 20.78
CA LYS A 218 -1.72 -3.90 21.80
C LYS A 218 -0.37 -3.20 21.55
N ARG A 219 -0.22 -2.47 20.47
CA ARG A 219 1.05 -1.86 20.06
C ARG A 219 1.01 -0.33 19.97
N VAL A 220 -0.17 0.29 20.07
CA VAL A 220 -0.35 1.75 19.98
C VAL A 220 0.58 2.48 20.94
N ASP A 221 0.54 2.19 22.25
CA ASP A 221 1.37 2.84 23.26
C ASP A 221 2.88 2.66 23.00
N LYS A 222 3.26 1.49 22.47
CA LYS A 222 4.65 1.20 22.13
C LYS A 222 5.10 2.00 20.91
N GLN A 223 4.22 2.21 19.95
CA GLN A 223 4.52 3.04 18.78
C GLN A 223 4.65 4.50 19.19
N GLU A 224 3.77 5.02 20.04
CA GLU A 224 3.82 6.38 20.56
C GLU A 224 5.16 6.71 21.24
N LYS A 225 5.69 5.77 22.03
CA LYS A 225 6.97 5.90 22.73
C LYS A 225 8.19 5.52 21.90
N ARG A 226 8.00 5.22 20.59
CA ARG A 226 9.09 4.75 19.73
C ARG A 226 10.08 5.87 19.42
N LYS A 227 11.35 5.62 19.66
CA LYS A 227 12.44 6.49 19.23
C LYS A 227 12.79 6.19 17.77
N LEU A 228 12.66 7.18 16.92
CA LEU A 228 12.97 7.12 15.50
C LEU A 228 14.25 7.90 15.19
N CYS A 229 14.91 7.52 14.11
CA CYS A 229 16.09 8.19 13.58
C CYS A 229 15.81 8.60 12.13
N LYS A 230 16.23 9.79 11.73
CA LYS A 230 16.13 10.24 10.33
C LYS A 230 17.07 9.40 9.46
N LEU A 231 16.62 8.95 8.30
CA LEU A 231 17.40 8.10 7.40
C LEU A 231 18.52 8.89 6.71
N PHE A 232 18.19 10.07 6.20
CA PHE A 232 19.14 10.96 5.53
C PHE A 232 19.37 12.20 6.40
N LYS A 233 20.63 12.57 6.60
CA LYS A 233 21.01 13.82 7.26
C LYS A 233 21.12 14.94 6.23
#